data_8f091f7884c5dbe8db5d07922fce231f
#
_entry.id   8f091f7884c5dbe8db5d07922fce231f
#
_cell.length_a   1.000
_cell.length_b   1.000
_cell.length_c   1.000
_cell.angle_alpha   90.00
_cell.angle_beta   90.00
_cell.angle_gamma   90.00
#
_symmetry.space_group_name_H-M   'P 1'
#
loop_
_entity.id
_entity.type
_entity.pdbx_description
1 polymer ?
#
loop_
_entity_poly.entity_id
_entity_poly.type
_entity_poly.pdbx_seq_one_letter_code
_entity_poly.pdbx_strand_id
1 'polypeptide(L)'
;MRPWSDRPIQDCLESLEHLPPQLFLIEPHPYASIGAPYGPGRDPFRLRSGVVRRLLEAQDQLRNHAPELQFAIFDAWRPISVQAFMVNYTIDQLCQERGVERHDPAQQAALHQVEADVARFWAAPSRNPETPPPHSTGAAVDLTLATGTGALLQMGGDIDAIGAVSEPDYYANATNTEAKMFHQRRDLLRSVMASVGFIQHPNEWWHYSYGDQLWAWRSGAECAIYAEAGSRSATA
;
A
#
# COMPACT_ATOMS: atom_id res chain seq x y z
N MET A 1 2.12 18.45 1.24
CA MET A 1 1.73 17.86 -0.06
C MET A 1 2.85 16.92 -0.48
N ARG A 2 2.53 15.73 -0.98
CA ARG A 2 3.54 14.74 -1.42
C ARG A 2 4.19 15.20 -2.73
N PRO A 3 5.48 14.90 -3.00
CA PRO A 3 6.20 15.39 -4.19
C PRO A 3 5.57 15.01 -5.53
N TRP A 4 4.74 13.97 -5.54
CA TRP A 4 4.08 13.45 -6.75
C TRP A 4 2.64 13.90 -6.92
N SER A 5 2.08 14.69 -5.98
CA SER A 5 0.67 15.11 -6.02
C SER A 5 0.33 16.08 -7.14
N ASP A 6 1.34 16.63 -7.82
CA ASP A 6 1.18 17.53 -8.97
C ASP A 6 1.19 16.82 -10.34
N ARG A 7 1.42 15.51 -10.36
CA ARG A 7 1.42 14.75 -11.60
C ARG A 7 0.01 14.70 -12.19
N PRO A 8 -0.18 15.12 -13.45
CA PRO A 8 -1.48 15.05 -14.08
C PRO A 8 -1.96 13.60 -14.21
N ILE A 9 -3.27 13.42 -14.30
CA ILE A 9 -3.88 12.10 -14.43
C ILE A 9 -4.63 12.03 -15.76
N GLN A 10 -4.33 11.03 -16.56
CA GLN A 10 -5.04 10.69 -17.78
C GLN A 10 -5.53 9.25 -17.67
N ASP A 11 -6.76 9.07 -17.15
CA ASP A 11 -7.31 7.75 -16.87
C ASP A 11 -7.51 6.92 -18.15
N CYS A 12 -6.89 5.74 -18.20
CA CYS A 12 -7.03 4.81 -19.32
C CYS A 12 -8.31 3.95 -19.25
N LEU A 13 -9.14 4.15 -18.22
CA LEU A 13 -10.46 3.55 -18.04
C LEU A 13 -10.45 2.00 -17.86
N GLU A 14 -9.33 1.40 -17.52
CA GLU A 14 -9.29 -0.03 -17.16
C GLU A 14 -10.20 -0.31 -15.95
N SER A 15 -10.90 -1.45 -15.99
CA SER A 15 -11.78 -1.87 -14.89
C SER A 15 -11.00 -2.33 -13.66
N LEU A 16 -11.66 -2.25 -12.49
CA LEU A 16 -11.23 -3.00 -11.31
C LEU A 16 -11.64 -4.46 -11.48
N GLU A 17 -10.68 -5.36 -11.32
CA GLU A 17 -10.88 -6.81 -11.36
C GLU A 17 -10.55 -7.43 -10.00
N HIS A 18 -11.24 -8.51 -9.65
CA HIS A 18 -10.90 -9.32 -8.50
C HIS A 18 -9.52 -9.95 -8.69
N LEU A 19 -8.76 -10.03 -7.61
CA LEU A 19 -7.49 -10.75 -7.64
C LEU A 19 -7.76 -12.24 -7.87
N PRO A 20 -7.03 -12.86 -8.82
CA PRO A 20 -7.27 -14.25 -9.18
C PRO A 20 -6.68 -15.22 -8.13
N PRO A 21 -7.17 -16.48 -8.06
CA PRO A 21 -6.80 -17.44 -7.04
C PRO A 21 -5.33 -17.90 -7.07
N GLN A 22 -4.55 -17.48 -8.07
CA GLN A 22 -3.11 -17.68 -8.13
C GLN A 22 -2.33 -16.83 -7.15
N LEU A 23 -2.96 -15.77 -6.61
CA LEU A 23 -2.40 -14.88 -5.60
C LEU A 23 -2.94 -15.28 -4.22
N PHE A 24 -2.06 -15.43 -3.25
CA PHE A 24 -2.45 -15.74 -1.89
C PHE A 24 -2.92 -14.45 -1.19
N LEU A 25 -4.16 -14.44 -0.72
CA LEU A 25 -4.78 -13.31 -0.02
C LEU A 25 -4.68 -13.53 1.49
N ILE A 26 -4.34 -12.49 2.24
CA ILE A 26 -4.36 -12.54 3.71
C ILE A 26 -5.80 -12.39 4.16
N GLU A 27 -6.40 -13.50 4.59
CA GLU A 27 -7.77 -13.55 5.05
C GLU A 27 -7.87 -14.01 6.52
N PRO A 28 -8.80 -13.43 7.30
CA PRO A 28 -9.72 -12.35 6.93
C PRO A 28 -8.97 -11.05 6.64
N HIS A 29 -9.50 -10.22 5.70
CA HIS A 29 -8.86 -8.97 5.30
C HIS A 29 -8.61 -8.06 6.51
N PRO A 30 -7.36 -7.57 6.73
CA PRO A 30 -6.97 -6.88 7.95
C PRO A 30 -7.87 -5.69 8.30
N TYR A 31 -8.15 -4.80 7.34
CA TYR A 31 -8.95 -3.61 7.62
C TYR A 31 -10.45 -3.91 7.75
N ALA A 32 -10.97 -4.86 6.97
CA ALA A 32 -12.37 -5.28 7.12
C ALA A 32 -12.63 -5.89 8.51
N SER A 33 -11.65 -6.62 9.06
CA SER A 33 -11.74 -7.25 10.38
C SER A 33 -11.82 -6.24 11.54
N ILE A 34 -11.30 -5.04 11.36
CA ILE A 34 -11.40 -3.94 12.35
C ILE A 34 -12.56 -2.98 12.05
N GLY A 35 -13.45 -3.34 11.12
CA GLY A 35 -14.67 -2.59 10.84
C GLY A 35 -14.53 -1.48 9.79
N ALA A 36 -13.48 -1.48 8.96
CA ALA A 36 -13.34 -0.51 7.89
C ALA A 36 -14.52 -0.56 6.90
N PRO A 37 -15.12 0.58 6.50
CA PRO A 37 -16.41 0.65 5.81
C PRO A 37 -16.29 0.41 4.29
N TYR A 38 -15.94 -0.81 3.88
CA TYR A 38 -15.94 -1.18 2.46
C TYR A 38 -17.34 -1.13 1.84
N GLY A 39 -18.37 -1.41 2.63
CA GLY A 39 -19.76 -1.47 2.19
C GLY A 39 -20.15 -2.83 1.60
N PRO A 40 -21.48 -3.08 1.44
CA PRO A 40 -21.98 -4.36 0.96
C PRO A 40 -21.46 -4.69 -0.46
N GLY A 41 -20.98 -5.92 -0.65
CA GLY A 41 -20.51 -6.42 -1.95
C GLY A 41 -19.25 -5.76 -2.50
N ARG A 42 -18.54 -4.95 -1.72
CA ARG A 42 -17.27 -4.36 -2.11
C ARG A 42 -16.12 -5.20 -1.57
N ASP A 43 -15.44 -5.88 -2.49
CA ASP A 43 -14.27 -6.67 -2.20
C ASP A 43 -13.03 -5.76 -2.18
N PRO A 44 -12.22 -5.76 -1.10
CA PRO A 44 -10.96 -5.04 -1.03
C PRO A 44 -9.89 -5.60 -1.98
N PHE A 45 -9.93 -6.89 -2.31
CA PHE A 45 -8.95 -7.56 -3.15
C PHE A 45 -9.23 -7.38 -4.65
N ARG A 46 -9.23 -6.12 -5.09
CA ARG A 46 -9.42 -5.72 -6.49
C ARG A 46 -8.34 -4.73 -6.92
N LEU A 47 -7.88 -4.83 -8.16
CA LEU A 47 -6.94 -3.88 -8.78
C LEU A 47 -7.36 -3.60 -10.23
N ARG A 48 -6.80 -2.56 -10.85
CA ARG A 48 -6.94 -2.32 -12.30
C ARG A 48 -6.42 -3.52 -13.08
N SER A 49 -7.06 -3.88 -14.17
CA SER A 49 -6.75 -5.10 -14.96
C SER A 49 -5.28 -5.17 -15.40
N GLY A 50 -4.67 -4.05 -15.77
CA GLY A 50 -3.25 -3.96 -16.09
C GLY A 50 -2.34 -4.19 -14.89
N VAL A 51 -2.78 -3.79 -13.69
CA VAL A 51 -2.05 -4.03 -12.43
C VAL A 51 -2.11 -5.50 -12.05
N VAL A 52 -3.31 -6.14 -12.19
CA VAL A 52 -3.47 -7.59 -11.96
C VAL A 52 -2.54 -8.40 -12.84
N ARG A 53 -2.48 -8.11 -14.16
CA ARG A 53 -1.57 -8.81 -15.09
C ARG A 53 -0.11 -8.71 -14.65
N ARG A 54 0.35 -7.52 -14.30
CA ARG A 54 1.73 -7.29 -13.83
C ARG A 54 2.02 -8.01 -12.52
N LEU A 55 1.05 -8.03 -11.61
CA LEU A 55 1.21 -8.73 -10.34
C LEU A 55 1.35 -10.25 -10.54
N LEU A 56 0.61 -10.84 -11.49
CA LEU A 56 0.78 -12.24 -11.88
C LEU A 56 2.14 -12.50 -12.53
N GLU A 57 2.59 -11.61 -13.42
CA GLU A 57 3.92 -11.68 -14.01
C GLU A 57 5.02 -11.60 -12.94
N ALA A 58 4.87 -10.69 -11.97
CA ALA A 58 5.77 -10.61 -10.81
C ALA A 58 5.78 -11.92 -9.99
N GLN A 59 4.60 -12.52 -9.76
CA GLN A 59 4.51 -13.79 -9.05
C GLN A 59 5.25 -14.92 -9.80
N ASP A 60 5.18 -14.93 -11.12
CA ASP A 60 5.92 -15.90 -11.93
C ASP A 60 7.44 -15.63 -11.86
N GLN A 61 7.87 -14.38 -11.89
CA GLN A 61 9.27 -14.01 -11.66
C GLN A 61 9.75 -14.42 -10.27
N LEU A 62 8.93 -14.22 -9.23
CA LEU A 62 9.26 -14.68 -7.88
C LEU A 62 9.49 -16.20 -7.85
N ARG A 63 8.59 -16.98 -8.46
CA ARG A 63 8.72 -18.45 -8.53
C ARG A 63 9.96 -18.91 -9.26
N ASN A 64 10.42 -18.17 -10.26
CA ASN A 64 11.66 -18.48 -10.97
C ASN A 64 12.91 -18.28 -10.09
N HIS A 65 12.87 -17.34 -9.15
CA HIS A 65 13.99 -17.04 -8.25
C HIS A 65 13.92 -17.80 -6.92
N ALA A 66 12.71 -18.02 -6.41
CA ALA A 66 12.42 -18.64 -5.12
C ALA A 66 11.12 -19.47 -5.22
N PRO A 67 11.17 -20.69 -5.80
CA PRO A 67 9.98 -21.49 -6.09
C PRO A 67 9.16 -21.89 -4.87
N GLU A 68 9.76 -21.84 -3.68
CA GLU A 68 9.10 -22.09 -2.40
C GLU A 68 8.29 -20.90 -1.88
N LEU A 69 8.40 -19.71 -2.52
CA LEU A 69 7.77 -18.48 -2.08
C LEU A 69 6.61 -18.06 -2.98
N GLN A 70 5.70 -17.31 -2.39
CA GLN A 70 4.60 -16.63 -3.07
C GLN A 70 4.36 -15.26 -2.45
N PHE A 71 3.70 -14.38 -3.20
CA PHE A 71 3.19 -13.13 -2.63
C PHE A 71 2.02 -13.42 -1.68
N ALA A 72 1.93 -12.65 -0.60
CA ALA A 72 0.79 -12.58 0.28
C ALA A 72 0.23 -11.15 0.23
N ILE A 73 -0.96 -11.00 -0.33
CA ILE A 73 -1.61 -9.70 -0.53
C ILE A 73 -2.29 -9.29 0.76
N PHE A 74 -1.88 -8.13 1.28
CA PHE A 74 -2.40 -7.56 2.53
C PHE A 74 -3.57 -6.61 2.27
N ASP A 75 -3.41 -5.66 1.32
CA ASP A 75 -4.45 -4.71 0.90
C ASP A 75 -4.28 -4.35 -0.57
N ALA A 76 -5.39 -4.03 -1.24
CA ALA A 76 -5.40 -3.65 -2.64
C ALA A 76 -6.27 -2.41 -2.88
N TRP A 77 -7.53 -2.54 -3.33
CA TRP A 77 -8.39 -1.41 -3.53
C TRP A 77 -8.99 -0.90 -2.22
N ARG A 78 -8.86 0.40 -1.98
CA ARG A 78 -9.30 1.07 -0.76
C ARG A 78 -10.16 2.28 -1.13
N PRO A 79 -11.49 2.24 -0.97
CA PRO A 79 -12.36 3.41 -1.14
C PRO A 79 -11.92 4.57 -0.23
N ILE A 80 -12.21 5.82 -0.64
CA ILE A 80 -11.85 7.01 0.17
C ILE A 80 -12.46 6.92 1.59
N SER A 81 -13.65 6.33 1.75
CA SER A 81 -14.27 6.11 3.08
C SER A 81 -13.42 5.20 3.97
N VAL A 82 -12.83 4.15 3.38
CA VAL A 82 -11.92 3.24 4.09
C VAL A 82 -10.59 3.93 4.37
N GLN A 83 -10.05 4.70 3.40
CA GLN A 83 -8.85 5.51 3.63
C GLN A 83 -9.03 6.47 4.81
N ALA A 84 -10.17 7.17 4.89
CA ALA A 84 -10.47 8.06 6.00
C ALA A 84 -10.58 7.33 7.34
N PHE A 85 -11.21 6.15 7.33
CA PHE A 85 -11.30 5.29 8.51
C PHE A 85 -9.89 4.89 9.00
N MET A 86 -9.04 4.39 8.11
CA MET A 86 -7.69 3.90 8.46
C MET A 86 -6.80 5.03 8.98
N VAL A 87 -6.83 6.22 8.37
CA VAL A 87 -6.09 7.39 8.87
C VAL A 87 -6.51 7.72 10.31
N ASN A 88 -7.82 7.78 10.59
CA ASN A 88 -8.31 8.07 11.94
C ASN A 88 -7.98 6.95 12.92
N TYR A 89 -8.15 5.70 12.51
CA TYR A 89 -7.80 4.53 13.32
C TYR A 89 -6.32 4.56 13.74
N THR A 90 -5.41 4.83 12.80
CA THR A 90 -3.97 4.92 13.09
C THR A 90 -3.63 6.10 13.99
N ILE A 91 -4.30 7.27 13.81
CA ILE A 91 -4.14 8.41 14.73
C ILE A 91 -4.58 8.01 16.14
N ASP A 92 -5.74 7.35 16.29
CA ASP A 92 -6.25 6.94 17.59
C ASP A 92 -5.31 5.92 18.28
N GLN A 93 -4.80 4.93 17.52
CA GLN A 93 -3.82 3.97 18.04
C GLN A 93 -2.53 4.67 18.51
N LEU A 94 -1.98 5.54 17.70
CA LEU A 94 -0.74 6.24 18.03
C LEU A 94 -0.91 7.25 19.17
N CYS A 95 -2.08 7.88 19.30
CA CYS A 95 -2.45 8.69 20.45
C CYS A 95 -2.49 7.83 21.73
N GLN A 96 -3.12 6.66 21.67
CA GLN A 96 -3.18 5.74 22.80
C GLN A 96 -1.77 5.28 23.24
N GLU A 97 -0.93 4.89 22.28
CA GLU A 97 0.45 4.46 22.54
C GLU A 97 1.31 5.54 23.18
N ARG A 98 1.08 6.81 22.80
CA ARG A 98 1.87 7.96 23.31
C ARG A 98 1.23 8.67 24.50
N GLY A 99 0.07 8.22 24.97
CA GLY A 99 -0.67 8.89 26.06
C GLY A 99 -1.18 10.27 25.68
N VAL A 100 -1.56 10.49 24.39
CA VAL A 100 -2.07 11.75 23.87
C VAL A 100 -3.61 11.71 23.87
N GLU A 101 -4.23 12.63 24.61
CA GLU A 101 -5.68 12.79 24.61
C GLU A 101 -6.11 13.69 23.43
N ARG A 102 -6.75 13.09 22.42
CA ARG A 102 -7.05 13.71 21.12
C ARG A 102 -7.88 15.00 21.22
N HIS A 103 -8.69 15.14 22.26
CA HIS A 103 -9.59 16.28 22.47
C HIS A 103 -9.15 17.23 23.59
N ASP A 104 -7.95 17.02 24.15
CA ASP A 104 -7.39 17.92 25.17
C ASP A 104 -6.67 19.11 24.51
N PRO A 105 -7.17 20.35 24.69
CA PRO A 105 -6.52 21.54 24.14
C PRO A 105 -5.08 21.72 24.62
N ALA A 106 -4.73 21.21 25.82
CA ALA A 106 -3.38 21.30 26.36
C ALA A 106 -2.38 20.39 25.62
N GLN A 107 -2.87 19.38 24.90
CA GLN A 107 -2.04 18.41 24.17
C GLN A 107 -2.05 18.63 22.64
N GLN A 108 -2.55 19.76 22.16
CA GLN A 108 -2.67 20.06 20.73
C GLN A 108 -1.34 19.92 19.97
N ALA A 109 -0.22 20.31 20.56
CA ALA A 109 1.09 20.19 19.94
C ALA A 109 1.52 18.70 19.78
N ALA A 110 1.21 17.86 20.77
CA ALA A 110 1.47 16.42 20.72
C ALA A 110 0.58 15.74 19.67
N LEU A 111 -0.70 16.12 19.58
CA LEU A 111 -1.61 15.64 18.56
C LEU A 111 -1.12 15.98 17.14
N HIS A 112 -0.70 17.22 16.90
CA HIS A 112 -0.15 17.61 15.59
C HIS A 112 1.09 16.78 15.21
N GLN A 113 1.91 16.41 16.20
CA GLN A 113 3.04 15.51 15.91
C GLN A 113 2.58 14.10 15.53
N VAL A 114 1.57 13.55 16.22
CA VAL A 114 0.95 12.27 15.85
C VAL A 114 0.40 12.32 14.43
N GLU A 115 -0.38 13.35 14.10
CA GLU A 115 -0.95 13.54 12.75
C GLU A 115 0.14 13.68 11.69
N ALA A 116 1.23 14.38 11.97
CA ALA A 116 2.37 14.53 11.07
C ALA A 116 3.09 13.20 10.82
N ASP A 117 3.28 12.40 11.87
CA ASP A 117 3.89 11.06 11.75
C ASP A 117 3.01 10.12 10.93
N VAL A 118 1.70 10.11 11.17
CA VAL A 118 0.74 9.32 10.38
C VAL A 118 0.75 9.76 8.91
N ALA A 119 0.76 11.07 8.63
CA ALA A 119 0.75 11.61 7.27
C ALA A 119 1.99 11.26 6.43
N ARG A 120 3.09 10.80 7.05
CA ARG A 120 4.27 10.29 6.31
C ARG A 120 3.97 8.96 5.61
N PHE A 121 3.11 8.14 6.19
CA PHE A 121 2.77 6.79 5.72
C PHE A 121 1.40 6.77 5.04
N TRP A 122 0.39 7.30 5.68
CA TRP A 122 -0.96 7.31 5.15
C TRP A 122 -1.23 8.49 4.22
N ALA A 123 -1.74 8.21 3.02
CA ALA A 123 -2.23 9.28 2.14
C ALA A 123 -3.46 9.94 2.74
N ALA A 124 -3.58 11.26 2.59
CA ALA A 124 -4.80 11.98 2.97
C ALA A 124 -6.02 11.41 2.22
N PRO A 125 -7.19 11.26 2.86
CA PRO A 125 -8.42 10.76 2.21
C PRO A 125 -9.03 11.84 1.32
N SER A 126 -8.28 12.24 0.29
CA SER A 126 -8.64 13.32 -0.64
C SER A 126 -9.82 12.91 -1.51
N ARG A 127 -10.81 13.79 -1.62
CA ARG A 127 -11.91 13.71 -2.59
C ARG A 127 -11.64 14.57 -3.84
N ASN A 128 -10.51 15.25 -3.88
CA ASN A 128 -10.09 15.97 -5.09
C ASN A 128 -9.65 14.96 -6.15
N PRO A 129 -10.29 14.92 -7.33
CA PRO A 129 -9.96 14.00 -8.41
C PRO A 129 -8.53 14.19 -8.95
N GLU A 130 -7.90 15.32 -8.69
CA GLU A 130 -6.51 15.57 -9.07
C GLU A 130 -5.50 14.95 -8.11
N THR A 131 -5.92 14.55 -6.91
CA THR A 131 -5.03 13.98 -5.88
C THR A 131 -5.67 12.79 -5.17
N PRO A 132 -6.09 11.74 -5.90
CA PRO A 132 -6.68 10.55 -5.28
C PRO A 132 -5.65 9.81 -4.44
N PRO A 133 -6.05 9.19 -3.32
CA PRO A 133 -5.18 8.26 -2.61
C PRO A 133 -4.77 7.09 -3.52
N PRO A 134 -3.52 6.59 -3.45
CA PRO A 134 -3.03 5.54 -4.35
C PRO A 134 -3.93 4.31 -4.44
N HIS A 135 -4.30 3.72 -3.30
CA HIS A 135 -5.19 2.55 -3.26
C HIS A 135 -6.60 2.81 -3.81
N SER A 136 -7.10 4.05 -3.70
CA SER A 136 -8.41 4.41 -4.25
C SER A 136 -8.44 4.39 -5.78
N THR A 137 -7.29 4.43 -6.43
CA THR A 137 -7.17 4.31 -7.89
C THR A 137 -7.20 2.85 -8.38
N GLY A 138 -6.97 1.88 -7.50
CA GLY A 138 -6.74 0.48 -7.86
C GLY A 138 -5.38 0.21 -8.48
N ALA A 139 -4.43 1.14 -8.30
CA ALA A 139 -3.06 1.09 -8.83
C ALA A 139 -2.02 0.64 -7.80
N ALA A 140 -2.36 0.67 -6.51
CA ALA A 140 -1.45 0.35 -5.41
C ALA A 140 -1.85 -0.96 -4.73
N VAL A 141 -0.85 -1.68 -4.27
CA VAL A 141 -0.97 -2.94 -3.53
C VAL A 141 0.02 -2.98 -2.39
N ASP A 142 -0.46 -3.41 -1.21
CA ASP A 142 0.36 -3.74 -0.05
C ASP A 142 0.51 -5.26 0.03
N LEU A 143 1.75 -5.75 0.06
CA LEU A 143 2.03 -7.17 0.02
C LEU A 143 3.34 -7.53 0.74
N THR A 144 3.44 -8.81 1.07
CA THR A 144 4.63 -9.42 1.65
C THR A 144 4.93 -10.77 0.99
N LEU A 145 5.90 -11.50 1.52
CA LEU A 145 6.25 -12.85 1.07
C LEU A 145 5.68 -13.89 2.03
N ALA A 146 5.23 -15.01 1.47
CA ALA A 146 4.83 -16.19 2.22
C ALA A 146 5.47 -17.45 1.60
N THR A 147 5.56 -18.52 2.38
CA THR A 147 5.88 -19.85 1.86
C THR A 147 4.73 -20.37 0.99
N GLY A 148 4.97 -21.40 0.17
CA GLY A 148 3.91 -22.07 -0.60
C GLY A 148 2.78 -22.67 0.26
N THR A 149 2.98 -22.81 1.58
CA THR A 149 1.96 -23.24 2.55
C THR A 149 1.20 -22.08 3.20
N GLY A 150 1.51 -20.82 2.84
CA GLY A 150 0.84 -19.63 3.35
C GLY A 150 1.44 -19.06 4.66
N ALA A 151 2.57 -19.57 5.15
CA ALA A 151 3.23 -18.98 6.32
C ALA A 151 3.95 -17.68 5.91
N LEU A 152 3.57 -16.55 6.51
CA LEU A 152 4.17 -15.25 6.23
C LEU A 152 5.64 -15.21 6.66
N LEU A 153 6.50 -14.63 5.83
CA LEU A 153 7.89 -14.40 6.17
C LEU A 153 8.04 -13.16 7.06
N GLN A 154 8.91 -13.27 8.07
CA GLN A 154 9.28 -12.11 8.87
C GLN A 154 10.09 -11.12 8.02
N MET A 155 9.63 -9.88 7.93
CA MET A 155 10.24 -8.81 7.14
C MET A 155 10.96 -7.77 8.02
N GLY A 156 10.98 -8.00 9.36
CA GLY A 156 11.62 -7.11 10.33
C GLY A 156 10.79 -5.90 10.75
N GLY A 157 9.51 -5.89 10.42
CA GLY A 157 8.51 -4.89 10.80
C GLY A 157 7.19 -5.24 10.16
N ASP A 158 6.11 -4.91 10.84
CA ASP A 158 4.76 -5.17 10.35
C ASP A 158 4.39 -4.19 9.24
N ILE A 159 3.48 -4.60 8.36
CA ILE A 159 2.81 -3.68 7.43
C ILE A 159 2.04 -2.64 8.28
N ASP A 160 1.98 -1.41 7.83
CA ASP A 160 1.39 -0.24 8.50
C ASP A 160 2.10 0.24 9.78
N ALA A 161 3.22 -0.35 10.17
CA ALA A 161 4.01 0.18 11.28
C ALA A 161 4.44 1.63 11.03
N ILE A 162 4.26 2.50 12.02
CA ILE A 162 4.68 3.89 11.93
C ILE A 162 6.10 4.04 12.48
N GLY A 163 7.04 4.43 11.62
CA GLY A 163 8.43 4.68 12.03
C GLY A 163 9.47 4.20 11.03
N ALA A 164 10.74 4.36 11.41
CA ALA A 164 11.87 4.08 10.54
C ALA A 164 11.94 2.60 10.11
N VAL A 165 11.43 1.68 10.90
CA VAL A 165 11.39 0.24 10.58
C VAL A 165 10.62 -0.06 9.30
N SER A 166 9.72 0.81 8.89
CA SER A 166 8.92 0.71 7.66
C SER A 166 9.67 1.15 6.41
N GLU A 167 10.74 1.92 6.56
CA GLU A 167 11.55 2.36 5.42
C GLU A 167 12.18 1.15 4.71
N PRO A 168 12.14 1.09 3.37
CA PRO A 168 12.65 -0.04 2.59
C PRO A 168 14.07 -0.46 2.96
N ASP A 169 14.97 0.51 3.16
CA ASP A 169 16.39 0.28 3.39
C ASP A 169 16.80 0.30 4.88
N TYR A 170 15.83 0.25 5.81
CA TYR A 170 16.12 0.29 7.25
C TYR A 170 17.19 -0.70 7.69
N TYR A 171 17.21 -1.89 7.08
CA TYR A 171 18.17 -2.96 7.39
C TYR A 171 19.37 -3.02 6.45
N ALA A 172 19.57 -2.07 5.54
CA ALA A 172 20.63 -2.12 4.51
C ALA A 172 22.05 -2.23 5.10
N ASN A 173 22.27 -1.62 6.27
CA ASN A 173 23.56 -1.62 6.96
C ASN A 173 23.58 -2.58 8.18
N ALA A 174 22.66 -3.55 8.23
CA ALA A 174 22.60 -4.48 9.35
C ALA A 174 23.83 -5.37 9.43
N THR A 175 24.30 -5.63 10.65
CA THR A 175 25.47 -6.48 10.91
C THR A 175 25.10 -7.88 11.41
N ASN A 176 23.96 -8.00 12.14
CA ASN A 176 23.50 -9.28 12.64
C ASN A 176 22.78 -10.10 11.56
N THR A 177 22.75 -11.42 11.72
CA THR A 177 22.24 -12.38 10.74
C THR A 177 20.74 -12.20 10.46
N GLU A 178 19.95 -11.98 11.51
CA GLU A 178 18.50 -11.83 11.39
C GLU A 178 18.12 -10.58 10.59
N ALA A 179 18.69 -9.43 10.94
CA ALA A 179 18.41 -8.18 10.24
C ALA A 179 18.91 -8.20 8.78
N LYS A 180 20.03 -8.90 8.49
CA LYS A 180 20.46 -9.15 7.11
C LYS A 180 19.45 -9.98 6.34
N MET A 181 18.84 -10.98 6.97
CA MET A 181 17.78 -11.78 6.36
C MET A 181 16.54 -10.93 6.05
N PHE A 182 16.13 -10.00 6.93
CA PHE A 182 15.05 -9.07 6.64
C PHE A 182 15.36 -8.19 5.42
N HIS A 183 16.58 -7.65 5.35
CA HIS A 183 17.02 -6.87 4.19
C HIS A 183 16.93 -7.69 2.89
N GLN A 184 17.48 -8.90 2.87
CA GLN A 184 17.46 -9.78 1.70
C GLN A 184 16.03 -10.10 1.23
N ARG A 185 15.09 -10.34 2.16
CA ARG A 185 13.69 -10.57 1.83
C ARG A 185 13.02 -9.33 1.21
N ARG A 186 13.28 -8.14 1.79
CA ARG A 186 12.77 -6.87 1.23
C ARG A 186 13.37 -6.57 -0.14
N ASP A 187 14.65 -6.86 -0.34
CA ASP A 187 15.33 -6.71 -1.63
C ASP A 187 14.79 -7.65 -2.70
N LEU A 188 14.54 -8.92 -2.34
CA LEU A 188 13.90 -9.87 -3.25
C LEU A 188 12.52 -9.35 -3.69
N LEU A 189 11.67 -8.97 -2.72
CA LEU A 189 10.35 -8.41 -3.00
C LEU A 189 10.45 -7.19 -3.92
N ARG A 190 11.30 -6.21 -3.59
CA ARG A 190 11.53 -5.00 -4.37
C ARG A 190 12.00 -5.31 -5.78
N SER A 191 12.99 -6.20 -5.93
CA SER A 191 13.58 -6.53 -7.22
C SER A 191 12.57 -7.19 -8.16
N VAL A 192 11.77 -8.12 -7.65
CA VAL A 192 10.74 -8.80 -8.43
C VAL A 192 9.63 -7.85 -8.85
N MET A 193 9.14 -7.01 -7.94
CA MET A 193 8.11 -6.01 -8.26
C MET A 193 8.62 -4.97 -9.26
N ALA A 194 9.86 -4.51 -9.11
CA ALA A 194 10.47 -3.55 -10.03
C ALA A 194 10.69 -4.14 -11.43
N SER A 195 10.98 -5.45 -11.55
CA SER A 195 11.21 -6.11 -12.85
C SER A 195 10.01 -6.04 -13.80
N VAL A 196 8.81 -5.90 -13.26
CA VAL A 196 7.55 -5.75 -14.02
C VAL A 196 7.00 -4.32 -14.00
N GLY A 197 7.79 -3.35 -13.53
CA GLY A 197 7.51 -1.92 -13.61
C GLY A 197 6.76 -1.31 -12.44
N PHE A 198 6.57 -2.03 -11.33
CA PHE A 198 6.08 -1.39 -10.09
C PHE A 198 7.14 -0.49 -9.47
N ILE A 199 6.68 0.55 -8.80
CA ILE A 199 7.49 1.48 -8.01
C ILE A 199 7.17 1.30 -6.53
N GLN A 200 8.21 1.12 -5.71
CA GLN A 200 8.07 1.04 -4.26
C GLN A 200 7.89 2.43 -3.65
N HIS A 201 7.03 2.54 -2.65
CA HIS A 201 6.87 3.77 -1.85
C HIS A 201 8.16 4.06 -1.06
N PRO A 202 8.61 5.34 -0.98
CA PRO A 202 9.90 5.66 -0.36
C PRO A 202 9.98 5.39 1.14
N ASN A 203 8.86 5.33 1.84
CA ASN A 203 8.79 5.13 3.29
C ASN A 203 8.23 3.76 3.70
N GLU A 204 7.80 2.92 2.75
CA GLU A 204 7.02 1.70 3.03
C GLU A 204 7.59 0.53 2.23
N TRP A 205 8.12 -0.49 2.91
CA TRP A 205 8.74 -1.63 2.24
C TRP A 205 7.71 -2.54 1.54
N TRP A 206 6.45 -2.47 1.94
CA TRP A 206 5.35 -3.31 1.46
C TRP A 206 4.53 -2.70 0.33
N HIS A 207 4.56 -1.36 0.15
CA HIS A 207 3.69 -0.63 -0.76
C HIS A 207 4.31 -0.47 -2.15
N TYR A 208 3.58 -0.94 -3.16
CA TYR A 208 3.98 -0.86 -4.57
C TYR A 208 2.88 -0.28 -5.43
N SER A 209 3.25 0.62 -6.32
CA SER A 209 2.34 1.31 -7.25
C SER A 209 2.71 1.07 -8.70
N TYR A 210 1.68 0.96 -9.57
CA TYR A 210 1.84 1.01 -11.02
C TYR A 210 0.72 1.84 -11.65
N GLY A 211 1.08 2.95 -12.30
CA GLY A 211 0.14 3.80 -13.03
C GLY A 211 -0.53 4.91 -12.22
N ASP A 212 -0.29 5.04 -10.92
CA ASP A 212 -0.70 6.19 -10.12
C ASP A 212 0.29 7.36 -10.18
N GLN A 213 0.04 8.42 -9.42
CA GLN A 213 0.90 9.61 -9.41
C GLN A 213 2.30 9.34 -8.84
N LEU A 214 2.45 8.45 -7.84
CA LEU A 214 3.75 8.03 -7.32
C LEU A 214 4.56 7.32 -8.42
N TRP A 215 3.91 6.39 -9.12
CA TRP A 215 4.53 5.69 -10.26
C TRP A 215 4.96 6.67 -11.35
N ALA A 216 4.07 7.59 -11.76
CA ALA A 216 4.39 8.57 -12.80
C ALA A 216 5.59 9.45 -12.43
N TRP A 217 5.63 9.91 -11.17
CA TRP A 217 6.73 10.73 -10.68
C TRP A 217 8.07 10.01 -10.67
N ARG A 218 8.09 8.76 -10.18
CA ARG A 218 9.33 7.99 -10.04
C ARG A 218 9.83 7.37 -11.36
N SER A 219 8.93 6.98 -12.24
CA SER A 219 9.27 6.44 -13.56
C SER A 219 9.61 7.52 -14.58
N GLY A 220 9.31 8.79 -14.29
CA GLY A 220 9.46 9.90 -15.24
C GLY A 220 8.35 9.95 -16.30
N ALA A 221 7.24 9.24 -16.11
CA ALA A 221 6.09 9.34 -16.99
C ALA A 221 5.45 10.73 -16.91
N GLU A 222 4.90 11.20 -18.03
CA GLU A 222 4.28 12.53 -18.13
C GLU A 222 3.02 12.63 -17.25
N CYS A 223 2.25 11.54 -17.13
CA CYS A 223 1.01 11.49 -16.37
C CYS A 223 0.83 10.12 -15.68
N ALA A 224 0.01 10.10 -14.62
CA ALA A 224 -0.59 8.89 -14.09
C ALA A 224 -1.68 8.39 -15.06
N ILE A 225 -1.86 7.07 -15.13
CA ILE A 225 -2.82 6.44 -16.05
C ILE A 225 -4.07 5.90 -15.35
N TYR A 226 -4.18 6.07 -14.02
CA TYR A 226 -5.33 5.64 -13.24
C TYR A 226 -5.82 6.76 -12.31
N ALA A 227 -7.07 7.20 -12.51
CA ALA A 227 -7.81 8.06 -11.59
C ALA A 227 -8.49 7.22 -10.48
N GLU A 228 -9.19 7.90 -9.56
CA GLU A 228 -10.02 7.22 -8.55
C GLU A 228 -10.97 6.23 -9.21
N ALA A 229 -10.93 4.96 -8.75
CA ALA A 229 -11.79 3.91 -9.27
C ALA A 229 -13.20 3.99 -8.66
N GLY A 230 -14.23 4.03 -9.50
CA GLY A 230 -15.64 4.07 -9.07
C GLY A 230 -16.21 5.48 -8.90
N SER A 231 -15.47 6.53 -9.21
CA SER A 231 -15.98 7.92 -9.16
C SER A 231 -16.89 8.28 -10.34
N ARG A 232 -16.94 7.47 -11.39
CA ARG A 232 -17.88 7.65 -12.50
C ARG A 232 -19.10 6.76 -12.29
N SER A 233 -20.19 7.32 -11.75
CA SER A 233 -21.51 6.87 -12.14
C SER A 233 -21.59 6.95 -13.65
N ALA A 234 -21.95 5.84 -14.29
CA ALA A 234 -22.30 5.86 -15.69
C ALA A 234 -23.36 6.95 -15.91
N THR A 235 -22.97 8.09 -16.43
CA THR A 235 -23.89 8.93 -17.17
C THR A 235 -24.05 8.25 -18.51
N ALA A 236 -25.08 7.40 -18.59
CA ALA A 236 -25.66 6.94 -19.84
C ALA A 236 -26.33 8.12 -20.55
#